data_295cf81d7d939e1e41be207879f7a489
#
_entry.id   295cf81d7d939e1e41be207879f7a489
#
_cell.length_a   1.000
_cell.length_b   1.000
_cell.length_c   1.000
_cell.angle_alpha   90.00
_cell.angle_beta   90.00
_cell.angle_gamma   90.00
#
_symmetry.space_group_name_H-M   'P 1'
#
loop_
_entity.id
_entity.type
_entity.pdbx_description
1 polymer ?
#
loop_
_entity_poly.entity_id
_entity_poly.type
_entity_poly.pdbx_seq_one_letter_code
_entity_poly.pdbx_strand_id
1 'polypeptide(L)'
;MLLFAWEGWHNAAGIPLKPLYEDFTALSNEAYKQDGFTDTGAYWRSWYNSPTFEDDLEHLYQQLEPLYLNLHAFVRRALHRRYGDRYINLRGPIPAHLLGDMWAQSWENIYDMVVPFPDKPNLDVTSTMLQQGWNATHMFRVAEEFFTSLELSPMPPEFWEGSMLEKPADGREVVCHASAWDFYNRKDFRIKQCTRVTMDQLSTVHHEMGHIQYYLQYKDLPVSLRRGANPGFHEAIGDVLALSVSTPEHLHKIGLLDRVTNDTESDINYLLKMALEKIAFLPFGYLVDQWRWGVFSGRTPPSRYNFDWWYLRTKYQGICPPVTRNETHFDAGAKFHVPNVTPYIRYFVSFVLQFQFLTLLG
;
A
#
# COMPACT_ATOMS: atom_id res chain seq x y z
N MET A 1 -11.06 -20.21 -11.32
CA MET A 1 -11.22 -18.76 -11.56
C MET A 1 -10.01 -17.98 -11.06
N LEU A 2 -9.62 -18.03 -9.79
CA LEU A 2 -8.45 -17.28 -9.26
C LEU A 2 -7.15 -17.53 -10.05
N LEU A 3 -6.81 -18.81 -10.31
CA LEU A 3 -5.63 -19.15 -11.10
C LEU A 3 -5.68 -18.56 -12.51
N PHE A 4 -6.81 -18.66 -13.19
CA PHE A 4 -7.02 -18.10 -14.54
C PHE A 4 -6.78 -16.59 -14.56
N ALA A 5 -7.36 -15.86 -13.60
CA ALA A 5 -7.18 -14.41 -13.49
C ALA A 5 -5.73 -14.04 -13.20
N TRP A 6 -5.10 -14.76 -12.28
CA TRP A 6 -3.71 -14.52 -11.91
C TRP A 6 -2.75 -14.75 -13.08
N GLU A 7 -2.84 -15.90 -13.73
CA GLU A 7 -1.99 -16.26 -14.86
C GLU A 7 -2.23 -15.33 -16.06
N GLY A 8 -3.52 -15.06 -16.37
CA GLY A 8 -3.91 -14.17 -17.44
C GLY A 8 -3.33 -12.76 -17.27
N TRP A 9 -3.43 -12.19 -16.08
CA TRP A 9 -2.87 -10.87 -15.78
C TRP A 9 -1.35 -10.83 -15.88
N HIS A 10 -0.65 -11.77 -15.23
CA HIS A 10 0.80 -11.81 -15.24
C HIS A 10 1.38 -12.03 -16.63
N ASN A 11 0.72 -12.84 -17.47
CA ASN A 11 1.13 -13.06 -18.86
C ASN A 11 0.84 -11.82 -19.72
N ALA A 12 -0.35 -11.26 -19.62
CA ALA A 12 -0.76 -10.13 -20.47
C ALA A 12 -0.01 -8.84 -20.12
N ALA A 13 0.24 -8.57 -18.85
CA ALA A 13 0.94 -7.38 -18.40
C ALA A 13 2.46 -7.56 -18.41
N GLY A 14 2.97 -8.68 -17.89
CA GLY A 14 4.41 -8.87 -17.68
C GLY A 14 5.19 -9.12 -18.97
N ILE A 15 4.80 -10.14 -19.73
CA ILE A 15 5.59 -10.59 -20.89
C ILE A 15 5.92 -9.47 -21.88
N PRO A 16 4.95 -8.63 -22.31
CA PRO A 16 5.23 -7.55 -23.27
C PRO A 16 6.14 -6.44 -22.70
N LEU A 17 6.15 -6.27 -21.39
CA LEU A 17 6.92 -5.22 -20.72
C LEU A 17 8.40 -5.57 -20.55
N LYS A 18 8.78 -6.85 -20.60
CA LYS A 18 10.16 -7.27 -20.31
C LYS A 18 11.20 -6.54 -21.17
N PRO A 19 11.14 -6.53 -22.52
CA PRO A 19 12.14 -5.84 -23.33
C PRO A 19 12.16 -4.33 -23.10
N LEU A 20 10.99 -3.70 -22.89
CA LEU A 20 10.91 -2.27 -22.58
C LEU A 20 11.53 -1.95 -21.20
N TYR A 21 11.43 -2.86 -20.25
CA TYR A 21 12.02 -2.67 -18.93
C TYR A 21 13.55 -2.86 -18.95
N GLU A 22 14.06 -3.72 -19.83
CA GLU A 22 15.50 -3.85 -20.10
C GLU A 22 16.08 -2.55 -20.70
N ASP A 23 15.41 -1.98 -21.70
CA ASP A 23 15.79 -0.69 -22.32
C ASP A 23 15.71 0.44 -21.27
N PHE A 24 14.63 0.51 -20.52
CA PHE A 24 14.49 1.47 -19.41
C PHE A 24 15.63 1.36 -18.42
N THR A 25 16.00 0.16 -17.98
CA THR A 25 17.08 -0.08 -17.02
C THR A 25 18.42 0.46 -17.55
N ALA A 26 18.73 0.19 -18.84
CA ALA A 26 19.96 0.66 -19.47
C ALA A 26 20.00 2.18 -19.54
N LEU A 27 18.95 2.81 -20.06
CA LEU A 27 18.87 4.26 -20.24
C LEU A 27 18.86 5.01 -18.90
N SER A 28 18.11 4.49 -17.92
CA SER A 28 18.05 5.08 -16.58
C SER A 28 19.40 5.04 -15.87
N ASN A 29 20.10 3.90 -15.94
CA ASN A 29 21.45 3.77 -15.39
C ASN A 29 22.45 4.71 -16.08
N GLU A 30 22.36 4.87 -17.41
CA GLU A 30 23.20 5.82 -18.15
C GLU A 30 22.98 7.26 -17.67
N ALA A 31 21.71 7.66 -17.53
CA ALA A 31 21.35 9.00 -17.07
C ALA A 31 21.92 9.28 -15.65
N TYR A 32 21.67 8.39 -14.68
CA TYR A 32 22.15 8.63 -13.31
C TYR A 32 23.66 8.49 -13.13
N LYS A 33 24.34 7.76 -14.01
CA LYS A 33 25.83 7.79 -14.04
C LYS A 33 26.38 9.16 -14.43
N GLN A 34 25.69 9.89 -15.31
CA GLN A 34 26.07 11.28 -15.63
C GLN A 34 25.90 12.20 -14.41
N ASP A 35 24.96 11.89 -13.51
CA ASP A 35 24.78 12.61 -12.24
C ASP A 35 25.70 12.14 -11.10
N GLY A 36 26.63 11.22 -11.39
CA GLY A 36 27.62 10.73 -10.42
C GLY A 36 27.20 9.54 -9.57
N PHE A 37 26.06 8.90 -9.86
CA PHE A 37 25.64 7.69 -9.18
C PHE A 37 26.13 6.43 -9.90
N THR A 38 26.29 5.33 -9.18
CA THR A 38 26.71 4.05 -9.79
C THR A 38 25.61 3.44 -10.67
N ASP A 39 24.37 3.62 -10.29
CA ASP A 39 23.18 3.11 -10.95
C ASP A 39 21.91 3.84 -10.46
N THR A 40 20.76 3.55 -11.07
CA THR A 40 19.45 4.10 -10.69
C THR A 40 19.06 3.77 -9.24
N GLY A 41 19.43 2.59 -8.75
CA GLY A 41 19.13 2.17 -7.38
C GLY A 41 19.91 3.02 -6.35
N ALA A 42 21.19 3.33 -6.63
CA ALA A 42 22.00 4.22 -5.79
C ALA A 42 21.38 5.63 -5.70
N TYR A 43 20.89 6.16 -6.83
CA TYR A 43 20.16 7.42 -6.84
C TYR A 43 18.88 7.35 -5.98
N TRP A 44 18.06 6.32 -6.11
CA TRP A 44 16.83 6.19 -5.31
C TRP A 44 17.10 6.08 -3.82
N ARG A 45 18.13 5.31 -3.43
CA ARG A 45 18.54 5.18 -2.02
C ARG A 45 19.06 6.49 -1.44
N SER A 46 19.70 7.34 -2.26
CA SER A 46 20.22 8.63 -1.79
C SER A 46 19.16 9.55 -1.20
N TRP A 47 17.89 9.37 -1.54
CA TRP A 47 16.79 10.17 -1.00
C TRP A 47 16.56 9.98 0.50
N TYR A 48 17.10 8.91 1.09
CA TYR A 48 16.96 8.61 2.52
C TYR A 48 18.14 9.15 3.35
N ASN A 49 19.17 9.70 2.73
CA ASN A 49 20.33 10.30 3.39
C ASN A 49 21.01 9.39 4.43
N SER A 50 20.96 8.08 4.26
CA SER A 50 21.63 7.09 5.11
C SER A 50 22.64 6.29 4.28
N PRO A 51 23.91 6.26 4.67
CA PRO A 51 24.93 5.43 4.01
C PRO A 51 24.73 3.93 4.29
N THR A 52 24.00 3.58 5.34
CA THR A 52 23.69 2.20 5.79
C THR A 52 22.26 1.79 5.48
N PHE A 53 21.58 2.49 4.56
CA PHE A 53 20.14 2.35 4.35
C PHE A 53 19.69 0.90 4.07
N GLU A 54 20.43 0.15 3.26
CA GLU A 54 20.09 -1.25 2.97
C GLU A 54 20.24 -2.13 4.23
N ASP A 55 21.28 -1.91 5.02
CA ASP A 55 21.50 -2.65 6.29
C ASP A 55 20.47 -2.26 7.35
N ASP A 56 20.11 -0.96 7.43
CA ASP A 56 19.07 -0.47 8.33
C ASP A 56 17.72 -1.11 8.03
N LEU A 57 17.36 -1.24 6.75
CA LEU A 57 16.13 -1.90 6.30
C LEU A 57 16.13 -3.40 6.60
N GLU A 58 17.24 -4.09 6.35
CA GLU A 58 17.38 -5.52 6.66
C GLU A 58 17.21 -5.76 8.17
N HIS A 59 17.88 -4.95 9.00
CA HIS A 59 17.77 -5.04 10.46
C HIS A 59 16.33 -4.80 10.93
N LEU A 60 15.66 -3.79 10.37
CA LEU A 60 14.28 -3.49 10.68
C LEU A 60 13.35 -4.62 10.27
N TYR A 61 13.53 -5.20 9.08
CA TYR A 61 12.75 -6.34 8.62
C TYR A 61 12.92 -7.55 9.55
N GLN A 62 14.15 -7.86 9.96
CA GLN A 62 14.43 -8.97 10.87
C GLN A 62 13.71 -8.85 12.22
N GLN A 63 13.49 -7.63 12.72
CA GLN A 63 12.72 -7.39 13.94
C GLN A 63 11.21 -7.66 13.75
N LEU A 64 10.69 -7.43 12.54
CA LEU A 64 9.27 -7.60 12.20
C LEU A 64 8.95 -9.03 11.71
N GLU A 65 9.94 -9.74 11.18
CA GLU A 65 9.79 -11.08 10.59
C GLU A 65 9.08 -12.08 11.52
N PRO A 66 9.37 -12.18 12.83
CA PRO A 66 8.68 -13.15 13.70
C PRO A 66 7.17 -12.95 13.74
N LEU A 67 6.70 -11.70 13.73
CA LEU A 67 5.27 -11.39 13.68
C LEU A 67 4.66 -11.84 12.35
N TYR A 68 5.33 -11.54 11.24
CA TYR A 68 4.91 -11.98 9.91
C TYR A 68 4.84 -13.50 9.79
N LEU A 69 5.85 -14.22 10.28
CA LEU A 69 5.89 -15.69 10.21
C LEU A 69 4.73 -16.33 10.99
N ASN A 70 4.34 -15.76 12.13
CA ASN A 70 3.17 -16.22 12.88
C ASN A 70 1.86 -15.99 12.10
N LEU A 71 1.68 -14.81 11.51
CA LEU A 71 0.52 -14.52 10.64
C LEU A 71 0.48 -15.47 9.43
N HIS A 72 1.62 -15.67 8.75
CA HIS A 72 1.75 -16.58 7.62
C HIS A 72 1.38 -18.02 7.99
N ALA A 73 1.86 -18.52 9.13
CA ALA A 73 1.55 -19.88 9.59
C ALA A 73 0.05 -20.03 9.93
N PHE A 74 -0.55 -19.01 10.55
CA PHE A 74 -1.98 -18.98 10.86
C PHE A 74 -2.83 -19.02 9.60
N VAL A 75 -2.55 -18.11 8.64
CA VAL A 75 -3.27 -18.01 7.36
C VAL A 75 -3.08 -19.30 6.53
N ARG A 76 -1.86 -19.83 6.44
CA ARG A 76 -1.58 -21.10 5.73
C ARG A 76 -2.42 -22.25 6.28
N ARG A 77 -2.57 -22.34 7.60
CA ARG A 77 -3.41 -23.38 8.23
C ARG A 77 -4.90 -23.17 7.89
N ALA A 78 -5.38 -21.95 7.88
CA ALA A 78 -6.77 -21.65 7.52
C ALA A 78 -7.05 -21.98 6.03
N LEU A 79 -6.16 -21.58 5.14
CA LEU A 79 -6.25 -21.91 3.71
C LEU A 79 -6.16 -23.42 3.46
N HIS A 80 -5.33 -24.14 4.24
CA HIS A 80 -5.26 -25.61 4.17
C HIS A 80 -6.61 -26.26 4.55
N ARG A 81 -7.27 -25.79 5.60
CA ARG A 81 -8.61 -26.27 5.96
C ARG A 81 -9.62 -26.02 4.85
N ARG A 82 -9.50 -24.91 4.12
CA ARG A 82 -10.40 -24.53 3.04
C ARG A 82 -10.16 -25.26 1.74
N TYR A 83 -8.91 -25.44 1.35
CA TYR A 83 -8.50 -25.94 0.01
C TYR A 83 -7.91 -27.35 0.03
N GLY A 84 -7.46 -27.85 1.20
CA GLY A 84 -6.89 -29.18 1.40
C GLY A 84 -5.42 -29.33 0.93
N ASP A 85 -4.87 -30.53 1.15
CA ASP A 85 -3.47 -30.89 0.87
C ASP A 85 -3.08 -30.74 -0.60
N ARG A 86 -4.05 -30.84 -1.50
CA ARG A 86 -3.82 -30.69 -2.94
C ARG A 86 -3.27 -29.32 -3.32
N TYR A 87 -3.68 -28.29 -2.59
CA TYR A 87 -3.34 -26.88 -2.91
C TYR A 87 -2.41 -26.25 -1.89
N ILE A 88 -2.45 -26.67 -0.65
CA ILE A 88 -1.68 -26.07 0.45
C ILE A 88 -0.86 -27.13 1.16
N ASN A 89 0.46 -27.00 1.07
CA ASN A 89 1.39 -27.76 1.88
C ASN A 89 1.67 -27.02 3.19
N LEU A 90 1.36 -27.63 4.34
CA LEU A 90 1.58 -27.02 5.67
C LEU A 90 3.07 -26.74 6.00
N ARG A 91 4.00 -27.32 5.25
CA ARG A 91 5.45 -27.11 5.41
C ARG A 91 6.09 -26.34 4.24
N GLY A 92 5.27 -25.89 3.30
CA GLY A 92 5.72 -25.22 2.09
C GLY A 92 5.21 -23.76 1.99
N PRO A 93 5.59 -23.07 0.91
CA PRO A 93 5.06 -21.75 0.61
C PRO A 93 3.58 -21.79 0.23
N ILE A 94 2.89 -20.65 0.38
CA ILE A 94 1.50 -20.51 -0.02
C ILE A 94 1.45 -20.10 -1.51
N PRO A 95 0.63 -20.75 -2.37
CA PRO A 95 0.43 -20.31 -3.75
C PRO A 95 -0.16 -18.89 -3.80
N ALA A 96 0.51 -17.97 -4.50
CA ALA A 96 0.24 -16.55 -4.47
C ALA A 96 -1.23 -16.16 -4.81
N HIS A 97 -1.88 -16.89 -5.73
CA HIS A 97 -3.25 -16.62 -6.17
C HIS A 97 -4.34 -16.87 -5.11
N LEU A 98 -3.98 -17.45 -3.96
CA LEU A 98 -4.93 -17.79 -2.88
C LEU A 98 -4.97 -16.73 -1.76
N LEU A 99 -4.20 -15.66 -1.86
CA LEU A 99 -4.01 -14.66 -0.79
C LEU A 99 -4.80 -13.37 -0.97
N GLY A 100 -5.82 -13.39 -1.82
CA GLY A 100 -6.84 -12.34 -1.84
C GLY A 100 -6.64 -11.21 -2.84
N ASP A 101 -5.41 -10.93 -3.27
CA ASP A 101 -5.14 -9.97 -4.33
C ASP A 101 -4.19 -10.53 -5.41
N MET A 102 -4.03 -9.78 -6.49
CA MET A 102 -3.25 -10.21 -7.66
C MET A 102 -1.77 -10.42 -7.34
N TRP A 103 -1.24 -9.71 -6.35
CA TRP A 103 0.19 -9.69 -5.99
C TRP A 103 0.47 -10.31 -4.64
N ALA A 104 -0.55 -10.79 -3.93
CA ALA A 104 -0.45 -11.31 -2.56
C ALA A 104 0.22 -10.31 -1.60
N GLN A 105 -0.05 -9.01 -1.81
CA GLN A 105 0.51 -7.91 -1.02
C GLN A 105 -0.38 -7.54 0.17
N SER A 106 -1.71 -7.64 0.04
CA SER A 106 -2.69 -7.53 1.11
C SER A 106 -3.54 -8.79 1.14
N TRP A 107 -3.84 -9.27 2.35
CA TRP A 107 -4.61 -10.51 2.52
C TRP A 107 -6.01 -10.26 3.08
N GLU A 108 -6.48 -9.02 3.08
CA GLU A 108 -7.80 -8.66 3.62
C GLU A 108 -8.95 -9.38 2.93
N ASN A 109 -8.87 -9.61 1.61
CA ASN A 109 -9.94 -10.27 0.85
C ASN A 109 -10.13 -11.76 1.21
N ILE A 110 -9.28 -12.34 2.04
CA ILE A 110 -9.49 -13.68 2.61
C ILE A 110 -9.91 -13.63 4.08
N TYR A 111 -10.23 -12.46 4.63
CA TYR A 111 -10.61 -12.29 6.03
C TYR A 111 -11.68 -13.28 6.48
N ASP A 112 -12.77 -13.44 5.72
CA ASP A 112 -13.86 -14.35 6.04
C ASP A 112 -13.45 -15.83 6.12
N MET A 113 -12.33 -16.20 5.48
CA MET A 113 -11.81 -17.57 5.53
C MET A 113 -10.92 -17.82 6.76
N VAL A 114 -10.42 -16.76 7.39
CA VAL A 114 -9.40 -16.84 8.43
C VAL A 114 -9.84 -16.23 9.77
N VAL A 115 -10.96 -15.52 9.81
CA VAL A 115 -11.47 -14.85 11.01
C VAL A 115 -11.65 -15.85 12.16
N PRO A 116 -11.10 -15.57 13.37
CA PRO A 116 -11.16 -16.49 14.50
C PRO A 116 -12.57 -16.62 15.10
N PHE A 117 -13.34 -15.53 15.12
CA PHE A 117 -14.67 -15.45 15.74
C PHE A 117 -15.70 -14.99 14.70
N PRO A 118 -16.17 -15.90 13.79
CA PRO A 118 -17.02 -15.53 12.67
C PRO A 118 -18.42 -15.06 13.09
N ASP A 119 -18.85 -15.39 14.31
CA ASP A 119 -20.15 -14.97 14.86
C ASP A 119 -20.14 -13.55 15.44
N LYS A 120 -18.96 -12.91 15.50
CA LYS A 120 -18.83 -11.52 15.96
C LYS A 120 -19.00 -10.54 14.80
N PRO A 121 -19.62 -9.38 15.05
CA PRO A 121 -19.78 -8.38 14.01
C PRO A 121 -18.43 -7.89 13.49
N ASN A 122 -18.33 -7.73 12.17
CA ASN A 122 -17.21 -7.04 11.53
C ASN A 122 -17.41 -5.53 11.69
N LEU A 123 -16.33 -4.82 12.00
CA LEU A 123 -16.32 -3.36 12.01
C LEU A 123 -16.31 -2.82 10.57
N ASP A 124 -17.51 -2.77 9.97
CA ASP A 124 -17.73 -2.14 8.66
C ASP A 124 -18.99 -1.28 8.75
N VAL A 125 -18.82 0.03 8.68
CA VAL A 125 -19.90 1.02 8.81
C VAL A 125 -20.48 1.45 7.46
N THR A 126 -20.12 0.79 6.37
CA THR A 126 -20.61 1.11 5.01
C THR A 126 -22.14 1.16 4.95
N SER A 127 -22.81 0.17 5.56
CA SER A 127 -24.28 0.14 5.58
C SER A 127 -24.88 1.33 6.34
N THR A 128 -24.29 1.73 7.45
CA THR A 128 -24.71 2.90 8.24
C THR A 128 -24.52 4.19 7.45
N MET A 129 -23.39 4.36 6.78
CA MET A 129 -23.13 5.51 5.91
C MET A 129 -24.18 5.63 4.81
N LEU A 130 -24.52 4.53 4.14
CA LEU A 130 -25.55 4.51 3.09
C LEU A 130 -26.95 4.82 3.64
N GLN A 131 -27.32 4.26 4.81
CA GLN A 131 -28.61 4.52 5.48
C GLN A 131 -28.74 5.99 5.91
N GLN A 132 -27.64 6.61 6.32
CA GLN A 132 -27.58 8.03 6.68
C GLN A 132 -27.51 8.96 5.45
N GLY A 133 -27.49 8.41 4.23
CA GLY A 133 -27.46 9.20 2.98
C GLY A 133 -26.14 9.90 2.71
N TRP A 134 -25.01 9.35 3.18
CA TRP A 134 -23.70 9.92 2.89
C TRP A 134 -23.41 9.93 1.39
N ASN A 135 -22.63 10.90 0.97
CA ASN A 135 -22.08 11.01 -0.39
C ASN A 135 -20.59 11.37 -0.32
N ALA A 136 -19.90 11.39 -1.45
CA ALA A 136 -18.47 11.68 -1.50
C ALA A 136 -18.12 13.01 -0.86
N THR A 137 -18.83 14.07 -1.19
CA THR A 137 -18.59 15.41 -0.61
C THR A 137 -18.69 15.41 0.91
N HIS A 138 -19.70 14.70 1.46
CA HIS A 138 -19.84 14.57 2.91
C HIS A 138 -18.65 13.85 3.55
N MET A 139 -18.15 12.77 2.92
CA MET A 139 -16.96 12.05 3.40
C MET A 139 -15.75 12.98 3.48
N PHE A 140 -15.53 13.83 2.47
CA PHE A 140 -14.44 14.82 2.49
C PHE A 140 -14.65 15.91 3.53
N ARG A 141 -15.91 16.32 3.82
CA ARG A 141 -16.19 17.27 4.90
C ARG A 141 -15.92 16.68 6.27
N VAL A 142 -16.30 15.44 6.51
CA VAL A 142 -15.98 14.71 7.76
C VAL A 142 -14.47 14.61 7.95
N ALA A 143 -13.71 14.34 6.88
CA ALA A 143 -12.26 14.33 6.95
C ALA A 143 -11.69 15.73 7.27
N GLU A 144 -12.22 16.80 6.65
CA GLU A 144 -11.81 18.19 6.99
C GLU A 144 -12.11 18.51 8.47
N GLU A 145 -13.27 18.11 8.99
CA GLU A 145 -13.64 18.30 10.40
C GLU A 145 -12.68 17.54 11.34
N PHE A 146 -12.23 16.37 10.96
CA PHE A 146 -11.20 15.64 11.71
C PHE A 146 -9.91 16.46 11.81
N PHE A 147 -9.38 16.96 10.68
CA PHE A 147 -8.14 17.75 10.67
C PHE A 147 -8.29 19.06 11.43
N THR A 148 -9.40 19.77 11.26
CA THR A 148 -9.64 21.04 11.98
C THR A 148 -9.85 20.82 13.47
N SER A 149 -10.35 19.66 13.90
CA SER A 149 -10.43 19.28 15.32
C SER A 149 -9.07 19.11 15.98
N LEU A 150 -8.02 18.88 15.17
CA LEU A 150 -6.61 18.84 15.59
C LEU A 150 -5.89 20.18 15.42
N GLU A 151 -6.65 21.28 15.23
CA GLU A 151 -6.13 22.64 14.99
C GLU A 151 -5.29 22.76 13.70
N LEU A 152 -5.45 21.81 12.75
CA LEU A 152 -4.85 21.88 11.44
C LEU A 152 -5.68 22.75 10.47
N SER A 153 -5.09 23.09 9.34
CA SER A 153 -5.72 24.02 8.38
C SER A 153 -6.96 23.41 7.71
N PRO A 154 -8.05 24.19 7.52
CA PRO A 154 -9.13 23.78 6.64
C PRO A 154 -8.65 23.70 5.18
N MET A 155 -9.38 22.96 4.35
CA MET A 155 -9.11 22.87 2.92
C MET A 155 -9.34 24.23 2.25
N PRO A 156 -8.42 24.72 1.41
CA PRO A 156 -8.59 25.99 0.71
C PRO A 156 -9.76 25.93 -0.28
N PRO A 157 -10.35 27.09 -0.68
CA PRO A 157 -11.43 27.11 -1.68
C PRO A 157 -11.08 26.38 -2.97
N GLU A 158 -9.85 26.52 -3.46
CA GLU A 158 -9.33 25.89 -4.67
C GLU A 158 -9.38 24.34 -4.59
N PHE A 159 -9.27 23.78 -3.38
CA PHE A 159 -9.45 22.34 -3.16
C PHE A 159 -10.88 21.90 -3.53
N TRP A 160 -11.89 22.60 -3.03
CA TRP A 160 -13.29 22.26 -3.25
C TRP A 160 -13.74 22.52 -4.69
N GLU A 161 -13.20 23.56 -5.34
CA GLU A 161 -13.52 23.92 -6.71
C GLU A 161 -12.84 23.04 -7.75
N GLY A 162 -11.59 22.61 -7.45
CA GLY A 162 -10.71 21.96 -8.44
C GLY A 162 -10.55 20.46 -8.28
N SER A 163 -10.89 19.87 -7.12
CA SER A 163 -10.74 18.42 -6.89
C SER A 163 -11.79 17.62 -7.65
N MET A 164 -11.38 16.42 -8.10
CA MET A 164 -12.29 15.41 -8.63
C MET A 164 -12.61 14.41 -7.52
N LEU A 165 -13.73 14.62 -6.83
CA LEU A 165 -14.13 13.80 -5.68
C LEU A 165 -14.98 12.58 -6.06
N GLU A 166 -15.54 12.57 -7.27
CA GLU A 166 -16.33 11.48 -7.83
C GLU A 166 -15.94 11.22 -9.29
N LYS A 167 -16.24 10.02 -9.79
CA LYS A 167 -16.04 9.74 -11.20
C LYS A 167 -16.98 10.61 -12.05
N PRO A 168 -16.48 11.39 -13.02
CA PRO A 168 -17.32 12.18 -13.92
C PRO A 168 -18.38 11.34 -14.63
N ALA A 169 -19.61 11.87 -14.70
CA ALA A 169 -20.75 11.17 -15.34
C ALA A 169 -20.81 11.39 -16.86
N ASP A 170 -19.92 12.20 -17.43
CA ASP A 170 -19.91 12.56 -18.85
C ASP A 170 -19.25 11.51 -19.78
N GLY A 171 -18.84 10.37 -19.21
CA GLY A 171 -18.27 9.24 -19.96
C GLY A 171 -16.78 9.36 -20.31
N ARG A 172 -16.11 10.45 -19.90
CA ARG A 172 -14.66 10.55 -20.07
C ARG A 172 -13.93 9.44 -19.32
N GLU A 173 -12.84 8.95 -19.90
CA GLU A 173 -11.95 8.02 -19.21
C GLU A 173 -11.10 8.76 -18.17
N VAL A 174 -11.07 8.22 -16.96
CA VAL A 174 -10.24 8.74 -15.87
C VAL A 174 -9.55 7.59 -15.14
N VAL A 175 -8.32 7.83 -14.69
CA VAL A 175 -7.62 6.92 -13.79
C VAL A 175 -8.18 7.13 -12.39
N CYS A 176 -8.96 6.16 -11.90
CA CYS A 176 -9.69 6.24 -10.63
C CYS A 176 -8.83 6.01 -9.38
N HIS A 177 -7.55 5.66 -9.53
CA HIS A 177 -6.65 5.56 -8.38
C HIS A 177 -6.59 6.91 -7.65
N ALA A 178 -6.83 6.89 -6.34
CA ALA A 178 -6.79 8.08 -5.51
C ALA A 178 -5.39 8.73 -5.56
N SER A 179 -5.34 10.05 -5.54
CA SER A 179 -4.08 10.79 -5.57
C SER A 179 -4.25 12.23 -5.12
N ALA A 180 -3.29 12.75 -4.36
CA ALA A 180 -3.21 14.13 -3.93
C ALA A 180 -2.15 14.90 -4.73
N TRP A 181 -2.40 16.15 -5.03
CA TRP A 181 -1.59 16.98 -5.92
C TRP A 181 -1.27 18.34 -5.30
N ASP A 182 0.00 18.70 -5.23
CA ASP A 182 0.49 20.05 -5.00
C ASP A 182 0.88 20.66 -6.35
N PHE A 183 0.24 21.78 -6.76
CA PHE A 183 0.57 22.49 -8.00
C PHE A 183 1.70 23.53 -7.82
N TYR A 184 2.37 23.52 -6.65
CA TYR A 184 3.52 24.35 -6.31
C TYR A 184 3.33 25.87 -6.37
N ASN A 185 2.10 26.33 -6.51
CA ASN A 185 1.75 27.77 -6.51
C ASN A 185 1.33 28.31 -5.12
N ARG A 186 1.45 27.48 -4.05
CA ARG A 186 1.12 27.77 -2.65
C ARG A 186 -0.38 27.92 -2.34
N LYS A 187 -1.27 27.67 -3.31
CA LYS A 187 -2.72 27.86 -3.18
C LYS A 187 -3.52 26.66 -3.66
N ASP A 188 -3.10 26.07 -4.77
CA ASP A 188 -3.84 25.03 -5.46
C ASP A 188 -3.34 23.64 -5.04
N PHE A 189 -4.16 22.97 -4.26
CA PHE A 189 -3.95 21.60 -3.79
C PHE A 189 -5.23 20.82 -4.06
N ARG A 190 -5.14 19.65 -4.69
CA ARG A 190 -6.32 18.90 -5.14
C ARG A 190 -6.19 17.43 -4.86
N ILE A 191 -7.35 16.77 -4.72
CA ILE A 191 -7.48 15.31 -4.74
C ILE A 191 -8.20 14.90 -6.02
N LYS A 192 -7.73 13.81 -6.61
CA LYS A 192 -8.44 13.08 -7.65
C LYS A 192 -8.77 11.70 -7.14
N GLN A 193 -10.06 11.41 -6.93
CA GLN A 193 -10.55 10.13 -6.42
C GLN A 193 -11.94 9.84 -6.98
N CYS A 194 -12.16 8.61 -7.47
CA CYS A 194 -13.50 8.13 -7.83
C CYS A 194 -14.17 7.53 -6.58
N THR A 195 -14.57 8.39 -5.65
CA THR A 195 -15.03 8.00 -4.32
C THR A 195 -16.36 7.29 -4.37
N ARG A 196 -16.45 6.16 -3.66
CA ARG A 196 -17.69 5.44 -3.36
C ARG A 196 -17.94 5.49 -1.87
N VAL A 197 -19.21 5.43 -1.46
CA VAL A 197 -19.59 5.47 -0.05
C VAL A 197 -19.34 4.09 0.56
N THR A 198 -18.12 3.89 1.08
CA THR A 198 -17.69 2.70 1.81
C THR A 198 -16.72 3.09 2.92
N MET A 199 -16.60 2.27 3.96
CA MET A 199 -15.65 2.50 5.05
C MET A 199 -14.21 2.57 4.54
N ASP A 200 -13.83 1.67 3.62
CA ASP A 200 -12.47 1.67 3.04
C ASP A 200 -12.18 2.98 2.29
N GLN A 201 -13.17 3.52 1.56
CA GLN A 201 -13.02 4.80 0.88
C GLN A 201 -13.01 5.98 1.84
N LEU A 202 -13.69 5.90 2.98
CA LEU A 202 -13.61 6.94 4.03
C LEU A 202 -12.17 6.99 4.60
N SER A 203 -11.56 5.84 4.84
CA SER A 203 -10.15 5.73 5.23
C SER A 203 -9.22 6.33 4.16
N THR A 204 -9.44 6.01 2.88
CA THR A 204 -8.68 6.56 1.75
C THR A 204 -8.81 8.08 1.66
N VAL A 205 -10.02 8.64 1.88
CA VAL A 205 -10.25 10.11 1.90
C VAL A 205 -9.38 10.78 2.96
N HIS A 206 -9.29 10.21 4.16
CA HIS A 206 -8.43 10.76 5.22
C HIS A 206 -6.94 10.64 4.87
N HIS A 207 -6.53 9.52 4.26
CA HIS A 207 -5.16 9.33 3.77
C HIS A 207 -4.77 10.40 2.74
N GLU A 208 -5.57 10.57 1.70
CA GLU A 208 -5.30 11.56 0.64
C GLU A 208 -5.35 13.01 1.19
N MET A 209 -6.30 13.30 2.09
CA MET A 209 -6.35 14.62 2.73
C MET A 209 -5.16 14.84 3.67
N GLY A 210 -4.58 13.78 4.24
CA GLY A 210 -3.32 13.84 4.98
C GLY A 210 -2.16 14.35 4.12
N HIS A 211 -2.07 13.94 2.85
CA HIS A 211 -1.11 14.51 1.91
C HIS A 211 -1.34 16.01 1.70
N ILE A 212 -2.60 16.44 1.52
CA ILE A 212 -2.92 17.86 1.37
C ILE A 212 -2.54 18.65 2.62
N GLN A 213 -2.82 18.13 3.83
CA GLN A 213 -2.39 18.78 5.07
C GLN A 213 -0.86 18.95 5.11
N TYR A 214 -0.09 17.95 4.71
CA TYR A 214 1.36 18.06 4.68
C TYR A 214 1.82 19.14 3.67
N TYR A 215 1.20 19.21 2.48
CA TYR A 215 1.45 20.28 1.51
C TYR A 215 1.16 21.66 2.12
N LEU A 216 0.04 21.82 2.82
CA LEU A 216 -0.36 23.08 3.46
C LEU A 216 0.64 23.52 4.53
N GLN A 217 1.23 22.58 5.29
CA GLN A 217 2.20 22.89 6.34
C GLN A 217 3.54 23.39 5.77
N TYR A 218 3.97 22.93 4.62
CA TYR A 218 5.25 23.36 4.03
C TYR A 218 5.14 24.34 2.85
N LYS A 219 3.93 24.76 2.44
CA LYS A 219 3.70 25.56 1.23
C LYS A 219 4.49 26.87 1.16
N ASP A 220 4.85 27.45 2.31
CA ASP A 220 5.55 28.73 2.39
C ASP A 220 7.08 28.57 2.42
N LEU A 221 7.59 27.35 2.51
CA LEU A 221 9.03 27.08 2.41
C LEU A 221 9.54 27.31 0.97
N PRO A 222 10.87 27.45 0.78
CA PRO A 222 11.49 27.38 -0.55
C PRO A 222 11.10 26.09 -1.28
N VAL A 223 10.92 26.14 -2.59
CA VAL A 223 10.41 24.99 -3.38
C VAL A 223 11.23 23.70 -3.18
N SER A 224 12.54 23.81 -3.01
CA SER A 224 13.43 22.68 -2.75
C SER A 224 13.18 21.97 -1.43
N LEU A 225 12.49 22.63 -0.49
CA LEU A 225 12.11 22.08 0.83
C LEU A 225 10.63 21.67 0.92
N ARG A 226 9.83 21.86 -0.16
CA ARG A 226 8.43 21.46 -0.22
C ARG A 226 8.30 19.98 -0.58
N ARG A 227 8.76 19.13 0.31
CA ARG A 227 8.68 17.67 0.18
C ARG A 227 8.72 17.04 1.57
N GLY A 228 8.36 15.76 1.68
CA GLY A 228 8.52 15.00 2.91
C GLY A 228 9.99 14.91 3.34
N ALA A 229 10.23 14.67 4.62
CA ALA A 229 11.57 14.51 5.18
C ALA A 229 12.35 13.38 4.50
N ASN A 230 11.63 12.32 4.12
CA ASN A 230 12.07 11.31 3.15
C ASN A 230 10.82 10.80 2.39
N PRO A 231 10.98 9.97 1.32
CA PRO A 231 9.84 9.50 0.52
C PRO A 231 8.76 8.72 1.29
N GLY A 232 9.08 8.15 2.46
CA GLY A 232 8.12 7.42 3.29
C GLY A 232 7.25 8.32 4.18
N PHE A 233 7.61 9.58 4.42
CA PHE A 233 6.89 10.46 5.34
C PHE A 233 5.50 10.84 4.83
N HIS A 234 5.37 11.16 3.56
CA HIS A 234 4.06 11.51 2.99
C HIS A 234 3.05 10.36 3.16
N GLU A 235 3.46 9.15 2.82
CA GLU A 235 2.62 7.97 2.99
C GLU A 235 2.33 7.70 4.48
N ALA A 236 3.33 7.83 5.35
CA ALA A 236 3.17 7.59 6.79
C ALA A 236 2.18 8.57 7.45
N ILE A 237 2.19 9.83 7.06
CA ILE A 237 1.22 10.82 7.56
C ILE A 237 -0.20 10.44 7.10
N GLY A 238 -0.42 10.13 5.83
CA GLY A 238 -1.72 9.66 5.35
C GLY A 238 -2.21 8.41 6.10
N ASP A 239 -1.32 7.43 6.26
CA ASP A 239 -1.63 6.16 6.90
C ASP A 239 -1.92 6.27 8.41
N VAL A 240 -1.15 7.06 9.18
CA VAL A 240 -1.42 7.22 10.62
C VAL A 240 -2.78 7.84 10.88
N LEU A 241 -3.20 8.74 10.01
CA LEU A 241 -4.52 9.38 10.10
C LEU A 241 -5.63 8.41 9.72
N ALA A 242 -5.43 7.61 8.65
CA ALA A 242 -6.34 6.53 8.29
C ALA A 242 -6.52 5.50 9.42
N LEU A 243 -5.44 5.14 10.14
CA LEU A 243 -5.51 4.28 11.32
C LEU A 243 -6.33 4.94 12.45
N SER A 244 -6.11 6.22 12.72
CA SER A 244 -6.77 6.95 13.82
C SER A 244 -8.29 7.05 13.61
N VAL A 245 -8.76 7.22 12.38
CA VAL A 245 -10.19 7.37 12.06
C VAL A 245 -10.93 6.06 11.88
N SER A 246 -10.22 4.94 11.82
CA SER A 246 -10.81 3.60 11.70
C SER A 246 -11.09 2.93 13.05
N THR A 247 -10.86 3.62 14.17
CA THR A 247 -11.10 3.09 15.52
C THR A 247 -12.60 3.10 15.87
N PRO A 248 -13.09 2.14 16.67
CA PRO A 248 -14.47 2.14 17.14
C PRO A 248 -14.87 3.44 17.85
N GLU A 249 -13.95 4.03 18.63
CA GLU A 249 -14.16 5.28 19.35
C GLU A 249 -14.40 6.45 18.39
N HIS A 250 -13.60 6.57 17.35
CA HIS A 250 -13.78 7.61 16.35
C HIS A 250 -15.08 7.41 15.56
N LEU A 251 -15.36 6.19 15.12
CA LEU A 251 -16.58 5.87 14.37
C LEU A 251 -17.85 6.15 15.21
N HIS A 252 -17.79 5.89 16.52
CA HIS A 252 -18.87 6.28 17.44
C HIS A 252 -18.98 7.80 17.57
N LYS A 253 -17.86 8.51 17.70
CA LYS A 253 -17.83 9.99 17.80
C LYS A 253 -18.46 10.67 16.60
N ILE A 254 -18.28 10.14 15.40
CA ILE A 254 -18.86 10.68 14.15
C ILE A 254 -20.26 10.08 13.82
N GLY A 255 -20.85 9.32 14.75
CA GLY A 255 -22.22 8.80 14.63
C GLY A 255 -22.40 7.62 13.66
N LEU A 256 -21.33 6.91 13.33
CA LEU A 256 -21.37 5.70 12.48
C LEU A 256 -21.50 4.41 13.28
N LEU A 257 -21.24 4.45 14.59
CA LEU A 257 -21.50 3.36 15.54
C LEU A 257 -22.39 3.85 16.66
N ASP A 258 -23.36 3.05 17.06
CA ASP A 258 -24.27 3.37 18.18
C ASP A 258 -23.54 3.32 19.53
N ARG A 259 -22.57 2.43 19.66
CA ARG A 259 -21.79 2.23 20.90
C ARG A 259 -20.44 1.58 20.62
N VAL A 260 -19.47 1.90 21.44
CA VAL A 260 -18.21 1.14 21.53
C VAL A 260 -18.45 -0.06 22.47
N THR A 261 -18.12 -1.25 21.99
CA THR A 261 -18.22 -2.49 22.79
C THR A 261 -16.83 -2.92 23.23
N ASN A 262 -16.66 -3.19 24.49
CA ASN A 262 -15.43 -3.78 25.03
C ASN A 262 -15.56 -5.31 24.96
N ASP A 263 -15.26 -5.90 23.79
CA ASP A 263 -15.36 -7.33 23.51
C ASP A 263 -14.06 -7.84 22.89
N THR A 264 -13.29 -8.58 23.70
CA THR A 264 -11.99 -9.12 23.33
C THR A 264 -12.01 -9.94 22.03
N GLU A 265 -13.10 -10.66 21.72
CA GLU A 265 -13.20 -11.46 20.51
C GLU A 265 -13.36 -10.56 19.27
N SER A 266 -14.14 -9.49 19.38
CA SER A 266 -14.26 -8.47 18.33
C SER A 266 -12.93 -7.72 18.13
N ASP A 267 -12.22 -7.41 19.22
CA ASP A 267 -10.90 -6.77 19.15
C ASP A 267 -9.87 -7.64 18.45
N ILE A 268 -9.86 -8.96 18.73
CA ILE A 268 -8.99 -9.91 18.03
C ILE A 268 -9.31 -9.98 16.54
N ASN A 269 -10.60 -9.99 16.18
CA ASN A 269 -11.01 -9.96 14.77
C ASN A 269 -10.55 -8.69 14.06
N TYR A 270 -10.69 -7.54 14.71
CA TYR A 270 -10.22 -6.24 14.18
C TYR A 270 -8.70 -6.22 14.02
N LEU A 271 -7.94 -6.66 15.03
CA LEU A 271 -6.49 -6.75 14.95
C LEU A 271 -6.02 -7.72 13.87
N LEU A 272 -6.74 -8.84 13.67
CA LEU A 272 -6.44 -9.74 12.56
C LEU A 272 -6.69 -9.07 11.20
N LYS A 273 -7.79 -8.32 11.03
CA LYS A 273 -8.06 -7.58 9.79
C LYS A 273 -6.91 -6.61 9.49
N MET A 274 -6.48 -5.84 10.48
CA MET A 274 -5.31 -4.97 10.36
C MET A 274 -4.03 -5.73 10.02
N ALA A 275 -3.80 -6.89 10.64
CA ALA A 275 -2.61 -7.69 10.36
C ALA A 275 -2.61 -8.23 8.92
N LEU A 276 -3.77 -8.65 8.39
CA LEU A 276 -3.91 -9.08 6.99
C LEU A 276 -3.63 -7.97 5.99
N GLU A 277 -3.86 -6.71 6.36
CA GLU A 277 -3.48 -5.53 5.56
C GLU A 277 -2.01 -5.14 5.81
N LYS A 278 -1.69 -4.76 7.04
CA LYS A 278 -0.44 -4.06 7.37
C LYS A 278 0.76 -5.01 7.53
N ILE A 279 0.59 -6.13 8.25
CA ILE A 279 1.71 -7.06 8.49
C ILE A 279 1.97 -7.93 7.26
N ALA A 280 0.93 -8.39 6.57
CA ALA A 280 1.07 -9.15 5.33
C ALA A 280 1.82 -8.38 4.23
N PHE A 281 1.69 -7.04 4.22
CA PHE A 281 2.33 -6.17 3.24
C PHE A 281 3.85 -6.02 3.46
N LEU A 282 4.33 -6.07 4.70
CA LEU A 282 5.72 -5.73 5.04
C LEU A 282 6.79 -6.41 4.16
N PRO A 283 6.79 -7.76 4.01
CA PRO A 283 7.81 -8.40 3.16
C PRO A 283 7.67 -8.02 1.68
N PHE A 284 6.46 -7.78 1.18
CA PHE A 284 6.26 -7.34 -0.19
C PHE A 284 6.80 -5.91 -0.39
N GLY A 285 6.46 -4.98 0.50
CA GLY A 285 6.99 -3.63 0.49
C GLY A 285 8.51 -3.58 0.52
N TYR A 286 9.12 -4.53 1.25
CA TYR A 286 10.56 -4.65 1.39
C TYR A 286 11.25 -5.24 0.16
N LEU A 287 10.70 -6.29 -0.47
CA LEU A 287 11.41 -7.03 -1.53
C LEU A 287 11.37 -6.38 -2.91
N VAL A 288 10.34 -5.58 -3.23
CA VAL A 288 10.16 -5.05 -4.59
C VAL A 288 11.36 -4.22 -5.04
N ASP A 289 11.83 -3.30 -4.20
CA ASP A 289 12.98 -2.48 -4.53
C ASP A 289 14.31 -3.21 -4.34
N GLN A 290 14.41 -4.19 -3.47
CA GLN A 290 15.58 -5.08 -3.43
C GLN A 290 15.79 -5.77 -4.77
N TRP A 291 14.69 -6.27 -5.40
CA TRP A 291 14.75 -6.84 -6.73
C TRP A 291 15.19 -5.79 -7.75
N ARG A 292 14.59 -4.57 -7.74
CA ARG A 292 14.97 -3.49 -8.67
C ARG A 292 16.41 -3.03 -8.49
N TRP A 293 16.89 -2.88 -7.25
CA TRP A 293 18.30 -2.54 -7.00
C TRP A 293 19.23 -3.64 -7.50
N GLY A 294 18.83 -4.91 -7.40
CA GLY A 294 19.54 -6.02 -8.04
C GLY A 294 19.60 -5.88 -9.56
N VAL A 295 18.48 -5.50 -10.19
CA VAL A 295 18.42 -5.24 -11.64
C VAL A 295 19.31 -4.08 -12.04
N PHE A 296 19.17 -2.91 -11.40
CA PHE A 296 19.95 -1.72 -11.71
C PHE A 296 21.45 -1.91 -11.50
N SER A 297 21.86 -2.62 -10.48
CA SER A 297 23.29 -2.93 -10.23
C SER A 297 23.86 -4.06 -11.11
N GLY A 298 23.01 -4.75 -11.88
CA GLY A 298 23.40 -5.90 -12.72
C GLY A 298 23.55 -7.22 -11.95
N ARG A 299 23.30 -7.25 -10.64
CA ARG A 299 23.27 -8.51 -9.85
C ARG A 299 22.17 -9.46 -10.33
N THR A 300 21.04 -8.90 -10.78
CA THR A 300 19.91 -9.60 -11.40
C THR A 300 19.91 -9.27 -12.90
N PRO A 301 20.58 -10.06 -13.76
CA PRO A 301 20.56 -9.83 -15.19
C PRO A 301 19.22 -10.23 -15.81
N PRO A 302 18.90 -9.79 -17.05
CA PRO A 302 17.65 -10.13 -17.74
C PRO A 302 17.32 -11.61 -17.82
N SER A 303 18.35 -12.47 -17.86
CA SER A 303 18.23 -13.95 -17.85
C SER A 303 17.81 -14.52 -16.50
N ARG A 304 17.69 -13.69 -15.45
CA ARG A 304 17.31 -14.08 -14.09
C ARG A 304 16.21 -13.21 -13.49
N TYR A 305 15.59 -12.32 -14.24
CA TYR A 305 14.59 -11.40 -13.73
C TYR A 305 13.47 -12.12 -12.97
N ASN A 306 12.90 -13.15 -13.59
CA ASN A 306 11.77 -13.85 -13.01
C ASN A 306 12.19 -14.84 -11.90
N PHE A 307 13.35 -15.50 -12.05
CA PHE A 307 13.90 -16.37 -11.04
C PHE A 307 14.21 -15.60 -9.74
N ASP A 308 14.92 -14.48 -9.83
CA ASP A 308 15.31 -13.69 -8.67
C ASP A 308 14.09 -13.02 -8.02
N TRP A 309 13.07 -12.64 -8.81
CA TRP A 309 11.79 -12.19 -8.29
C TRP A 309 11.14 -13.24 -7.41
N TRP A 310 10.97 -14.47 -7.90
CA TRP A 310 10.35 -15.55 -7.13
C TRP A 310 11.23 -16.07 -5.99
N TYR A 311 12.55 -15.98 -6.13
CA TYR A 311 13.44 -16.25 -5.02
C TYR A 311 13.18 -15.31 -3.84
N LEU A 312 13.07 -14.00 -4.07
CA LEU A 312 12.76 -13.01 -3.03
C LEU A 312 11.34 -13.20 -2.48
N ARG A 313 10.35 -13.47 -3.34
CA ARG A 313 8.99 -13.77 -2.94
C ARG A 313 8.90 -14.98 -2.01
N THR A 314 9.64 -16.03 -2.33
CA THR A 314 9.69 -17.24 -1.50
C THR A 314 10.45 -16.97 -0.19
N LYS A 315 11.58 -16.28 -0.28
CA LYS A 315 12.42 -15.97 0.89
C LYS A 315 11.69 -15.11 1.91
N TYR A 316 11.12 -13.99 1.49
CA TYR A 316 10.55 -12.99 2.41
C TYR A 316 9.05 -13.19 2.66
N GLN A 317 8.28 -13.55 1.66
CA GLN A 317 6.84 -13.74 1.83
C GLN A 317 6.42 -15.19 2.08
N GLY A 318 7.29 -16.18 1.88
CA GLY A 318 6.91 -17.59 2.01
C GLY A 318 5.83 -18.00 1.01
N ILE A 319 5.83 -17.41 -0.19
CA ILE A 319 4.85 -17.73 -1.25
C ILE A 319 5.54 -18.28 -2.50
N CYS A 320 4.76 -18.97 -3.32
CA CYS A 320 5.25 -19.51 -4.60
C CYS A 320 4.30 -19.16 -5.75
N PRO A 321 4.81 -19.19 -7.00
CA PRO A 321 3.94 -19.06 -8.16
C PRO A 321 2.97 -20.26 -8.20
N PRO A 322 1.70 -20.03 -8.60
CA PRO A 322 0.72 -21.12 -8.63
C PRO A 322 0.89 -22.08 -9.80
N VAL A 323 1.66 -21.68 -10.81
CA VAL A 323 2.02 -22.45 -12.00
C VAL A 323 3.50 -22.28 -12.30
N THR A 324 4.07 -23.18 -13.09
CA THR A 324 5.49 -23.10 -13.49
C THR A 324 5.77 -21.79 -14.21
N ARG A 325 6.78 -21.06 -13.74
CA ARG A 325 7.27 -19.82 -14.34
C ARG A 325 8.73 -19.98 -14.76
N ASN A 326 9.14 -19.27 -15.77
CA ASN A 326 10.51 -19.26 -16.30
C ASN A 326 10.88 -17.85 -16.80
N GLU A 327 12.03 -17.70 -17.44
CA GLU A 327 12.52 -16.40 -17.88
C GLU A 327 11.83 -15.83 -19.15
N THR A 328 10.89 -16.55 -19.76
CA THR A 328 10.01 -15.94 -20.78
C THR A 328 8.93 -15.06 -20.16
N HIS A 329 8.69 -15.22 -18.84
CA HIS A 329 7.76 -14.42 -18.07
C HIS A 329 8.49 -13.23 -17.41
N PHE A 330 7.70 -12.24 -17.01
CA PHE A 330 8.20 -11.06 -16.29
C PHE A 330 7.17 -10.66 -15.21
N ASP A 331 7.09 -11.48 -14.15
CA ASP A 331 6.02 -11.34 -13.14
C ASP A 331 6.16 -10.06 -12.29
N ALA A 332 7.37 -9.56 -12.10
CA ALA A 332 7.59 -8.25 -11.49
C ALA A 332 6.89 -7.11 -12.26
N GLY A 333 6.90 -7.20 -13.60
CA GLY A 333 6.24 -6.22 -14.48
C GLY A 333 4.71 -6.22 -14.39
N ALA A 334 4.11 -7.27 -13.83
CA ALA A 334 2.67 -7.32 -13.58
C ALA A 334 2.23 -6.41 -12.41
N LYS A 335 3.15 -5.90 -11.59
CA LYS A 335 2.91 -4.89 -10.55
C LYS A 335 3.11 -3.50 -11.14
N PHE A 336 2.03 -2.70 -11.18
CA PHE A 336 1.98 -1.36 -11.79
C PHE A 336 3.20 -0.48 -11.47
N HIS A 337 3.64 -0.44 -10.21
CA HIS A 337 4.74 0.40 -9.75
C HIS A 337 6.10 0.08 -10.39
N VAL A 338 6.27 -1.15 -10.90
CA VAL A 338 7.52 -1.57 -11.53
C VAL A 338 7.68 -0.90 -12.90
N PRO A 339 6.76 -1.08 -13.88
CA PRO A 339 6.84 -0.41 -15.16
C PRO A 339 6.53 1.10 -15.07
N ASN A 340 5.78 1.56 -14.07
CA ASN A 340 5.51 2.99 -13.84
C ASN A 340 6.69 3.71 -13.18
N VAL A 341 7.80 3.01 -12.94
CA VAL A 341 9.05 3.59 -12.38
C VAL A 341 8.85 4.25 -11.01
N THR A 342 7.86 3.83 -10.24
CA THR A 342 7.59 4.36 -8.90
C THR A 342 8.42 3.61 -7.87
N PRO A 343 9.38 4.23 -7.15
CA PRO A 343 10.10 3.58 -6.07
C PRO A 343 9.17 3.05 -4.98
N TYR A 344 9.42 1.85 -4.51
CA TYR A 344 8.47 1.09 -3.70
C TYR A 344 8.83 0.97 -2.22
N ILE A 345 10.13 1.06 -1.89
CA ILE A 345 10.62 0.94 -0.50
C ILE A 345 9.99 1.96 0.44
N ARG A 346 9.52 3.09 -0.09
CA ARG A 346 8.79 4.12 0.65
C ARG A 346 7.59 3.57 1.42
N TYR A 347 6.89 2.57 0.85
CA TYR A 347 5.74 1.95 1.51
C TYR A 347 6.14 1.07 2.68
N PHE A 348 7.27 0.35 2.58
CA PHE A 348 7.82 -0.38 3.72
C PHE A 348 8.22 0.58 4.85
N VAL A 349 8.94 1.64 4.52
CA VAL A 349 9.34 2.68 5.49
C VAL A 349 8.10 3.34 6.11
N SER A 350 7.10 3.69 5.29
CA SER A 350 5.83 4.27 5.74
C SER A 350 5.10 3.37 6.73
N PHE A 351 5.00 2.08 6.43
CA PHE A 351 4.29 1.12 7.30
C PHE A 351 4.94 0.96 8.67
N VAL A 352 6.22 1.24 8.80
CA VAL A 352 6.88 1.31 10.11
C VAL A 352 6.65 2.68 10.77
N LEU A 353 6.86 3.76 10.01
CA LEU A 353 6.73 5.12 10.54
C LEU A 353 5.32 5.43 11.05
N GLN A 354 4.26 4.93 10.37
CA GLN A 354 2.89 5.18 10.81
C GLN A 354 2.62 4.70 12.24
N PHE A 355 3.17 3.55 12.64
CA PHE A 355 3.03 3.06 14.02
C PHE A 355 3.90 3.84 15.00
N GLN A 356 5.09 4.29 14.58
CA GLN A 356 5.92 5.17 15.39
C GLN A 356 5.22 6.52 15.64
N PHE A 357 4.62 7.09 14.60
CA PHE A 357 3.84 8.34 14.72
C PHE A 357 2.61 8.13 15.60
N LEU A 358 1.88 7.03 15.43
CA LEU A 358 0.72 6.73 16.27
C LEU A 358 1.10 6.65 17.74
N THR A 359 2.25 6.03 18.06
CA THR A 359 2.74 5.93 19.45
C THR A 359 3.16 7.29 20.03
N LEU A 360 3.63 8.23 19.18
CA LEU A 360 4.04 9.56 19.62
C LEU A 360 2.86 10.52 19.78
N LEU A 361 1.76 10.29 19.05
CA LEU A 361 0.58 11.16 19.03
C LEU A 361 -0.47 10.74 20.08
N GLY A 362 -0.43 9.52 20.56
CA GLY A 362 -1.45 8.97 21.44
C GLY A 362 -1.06 8.38 22.69
#